data_8413e778d465629691f86a53f7388616
#
_entry.id   8413e778d465629691f86a53f7388616
#
_cell.length_a   1.000
_cell.length_b   1.000
_cell.length_c   1.000
_cell.angle_alpha   90.00
_cell.angle_beta   90.00
_cell.angle_gamma   90.00
#
_symmetry.space_group_name_H-M   'P 1'
#
loop_
_entity.id
_entity.type
_entity.pdbx_description
1 polymer ?
#
loop_
_entity_poly.entity_id
_entity_poly.type
_entity_poly.pdbx_seq_one_letter_code
_entity_poly.pdbx_strand_id
1 'polypeptide(L)'
;MANFSGTINLLGFKGAKVFTNLDAQHPSQLYVCIPVGWNDIQLSQDGKYASARVFMAETNDKFRQACIQRKQQSGDDMTGYMPPSHQMEVSFTQEFRQRALEAARKRLLSEHPEWTGADLEDPERNTDLRNAMYDAVRCRLGSMYCHQRQSSAAPTTAPAAAPAAQGAQGWTPQDGQPFPEAESDDLPF
;
A
#
# COMPACT_ATOMS: atom_id res chain seq x y z
N MET A 1 7.63 -19.96 -3.19
CA MET A 1 7.03 -18.64 -3.47
C MET A 1 6.65 -17.99 -2.16
N ALA A 2 6.90 -16.69 -1.99
CA ALA A 2 6.47 -15.94 -0.82
C ALA A 2 5.04 -15.43 -1.05
N ASN A 3 4.15 -15.66 -0.10
CA ASN A 3 2.80 -15.12 -0.13
C ASN A 3 2.74 -13.92 0.82
N PHE A 4 2.05 -12.87 0.39
CA PHE A 4 1.84 -11.68 1.21
C PHE A 4 0.36 -11.57 1.57
N SER A 5 0.10 -11.20 2.81
CA SER A 5 -1.24 -10.82 3.26
C SER A 5 -1.18 -9.53 4.07
N GLY A 6 -2.26 -8.78 4.07
CA GLY A 6 -2.32 -7.52 4.82
C GLY A 6 -3.61 -6.77 4.55
N THR A 7 -3.73 -5.62 5.20
CA THR A 7 -4.89 -4.75 5.08
C THR A 7 -4.48 -3.41 4.49
N ILE A 8 -5.24 -2.93 3.50
CA ILE A 8 -5.09 -1.58 2.97
C ILE A 8 -6.01 -0.65 3.77
N ASN A 9 -5.42 0.37 4.38
CA ASN A 9 -6.18 1.44 4.99
C ASN A 9 -6.48 2.52 3.95
N LEU A 10 -7.69 2.57 3.45
CA LEU A 10 -8.12 3.58 2.48
C LEU A 10 -8.07 5.01 3.04
N LEU A 11 -8.21 5.18 4.36
CA LEU A 11 -8.03 6.47 5.03
C LEU A 11 -6.55 6.88 5.16
N GLY A 12 -5.62 6.01 4.81
CA GLY A 12 -4.19 6.33 4.68
C GLY A 12 -3.87 7.21 3.48
N PHE A 13 -4.75 7.30 2.48
CA PHE A 13 -4.60 8.25 1.39
C PHE A 13 -4.73 9.69 1.89
N LYS A 14 -3.95 10.60 1.29
CA LYS A 14 -3.98 12.02 1.68
C LYS A 14 -5.35 12.64 1.44
N GLY A 15 -5.88 13.28 2.49
CA GLY A 15 -7.18 13.93 2.44
C GLY A 15 -8.37 12.99 2.30
N ALA A 16 -8.16 11.68 2.44
CA ALA A 16 -9.25 10.71 2.46
C ALA A 16 -10.17 10.98 3.66
N LYS A 17 -11.47 10.95 3.41
CA LYS A 17 -12.49 11.21 4.42
C LYS A 17 -13.67 10.27 4.23
N VAL A 18 -14.35 9.97 5.34
CA VAL A 18 -15.63 9.27 5.33
C VAL A 18 -16.76 10.29 5.26
N PHE A 19 -17.68 10.07 4.36
CA PHE A 19 -18.88 10.88 4.20
C PHE A 19 -20.12 10.02 4.31
N THR A 20 -21.20 10.62 4.82
CA THR A 20 -22.56 10.12 4.78
C THR A 20 -23.40 10.96 3.82
N ASN A 21 -24.54 10.45 3.39
CA ASN A 21 -25.53 11.20 2.60
C ASN A 21 -25.04 11.72 1.24
N LEU A 22 -24.03 11.05 0.64
CA LEU A 22 -23.61 11.38 -0.73
C LEU A 22 -24.59 10.88 -1.79
N ASP A 23 -25.37 9.84 -1.48
CA ASP A 23 -26.38 9.29 -2.35
C ASP A 23 -27.78 9.55 -1.73
N ALA A 24 -28.63 10.26 -2.46
CA ALA A 24 -29.99 10.55 -2.02
C ALA A 24 -30.87 9.29 -1.88
N GLN A 25 -30.55 8.22 -2.63
CA GLN A 25 -31.28 6.95 -2.56
C GLN A 25 -30.82 6.10 -1.36
N HIS A 26 -29.59 6.33 -0.87
CA HIS A 26 -29.00 5.58 0.24
C HIS A 26 -28.37 6.51 1.28
N PRO A 27 -29.18 7.32 1.98
CA PRO A 27 -28.69 8.41 2.83
C PRO A 27 -27.87 7.94 4.06
N SER A 28 -28.03 6.70 4.49
CA SER A 28 -27.26 6.11 5.61
C SER A 28 -25.95 5.42 5.21
N GLN A 29 -25.66 5.36 3.91
CA GLN A 29 -24.47 4.68 3.41
C GLN A 29 -23.21 5.51 3.65
N LEU A 30 -22.13 4.84 4.06
CA LEU A 30 -20.82 5.44 4.26
C LEU A 30 -19.98 5.32 2.98
N TYR A 31 -19.35 6.42 2.60
CA TYR A 31 -18.45 6.50 1.45
C TYR A 31 -17.07 6.94 1.88
N VAL A 32 -16.04 6.31 1.36
CA VAL A 32 -14.66 6.78 1.48
C VAL A 32 -14.32 7.57 0.23
N CYS A 33 -14.12 8.88 0.40
CA CYS A 33 -13.72 9.78 -0.69
C CYS A 33 -12.24 10.07 -0.61
N ILE A 34 -11.53 9.84 -1.71
CA ILE A 34 -10.08 10.02 -1.81
C ILE A 34 -9.80 11.09 -2.87
N PRO A 35 -9.14 12.21 -2.53
CA PRO A 35 -8.79 13.24 -3.51
C PRO A 35 -7.81 12.70 -4.56
N VAL A 36 -8.22 12.68 -5.82
CA VAL A 36 -7.47 12.13 -6.95
C VAL A 36 -6.12 12.84 -7.11
N GLY A 37 -6.14 14.19 -7.18
CA GLY A 37 -4.95 14.99 -7.43
C GLY A 37 -3.92 15.01 -6.31
N TRP A 38 -4.29 14.63 -5.07
CA TRP A 38 -3.37 14.60 -3.94
C TRP A 38 -2.64 13.25 -3.79
N ASN A 39 -3.12 12.24 -4.48
CA ASN A 39 -2.65 10.86 -4.34
C ASN A 39 -2.14 10.25 -5.64
N ASP A 40 -1.96 11.07 -6.68
CA ASP A 40 -1.52 10.63 -8.02
C ASP A 40 -2.40 9.49 -8.58
N ILE A 41 -3.69 9.53 -8.25
CA ILE A 41 -4.67 8.57 -8.75
C ILE A 41 -4.98 8.89 -10.20
N GLN A 42 -4.91 7.89 -11.05
CA GLN A 42 -5.24 8.00 -12.47
C GLN A 42 -6.66 7.49 -12.69
N LEU A 43 -7.44 8.28 -13.40
CA LEU A 43 -8.77 7.88 -13.83
C LEU A 43 -8.72 7.36 -15.27
N SER A 44 -9.46 6.30 -15.56
CA SER A 44 -9.66 5.85 -16.94
C SER A 44 -10.46 6.91 -17.72
N GLN A 45 -10.33 6.92 -19.06
CA GLN A 45 -11.03 7.88 -19.91
C GLN A 45 -12.56 7.80 -19.80
N ASP A 46 -13.08 6.61 -19.56
CA ASP A 46 -14.51 6.34 -19.37
C ASP A 46 -15.00 6.56 -17.94
N GLY A 47 -14.10 6.93 -17.02
CA GLY A 47 -14.42 7.18 -15.62
C GLY A 47 -14.76 5.95 -14.78
N LYS A 48 -14.68 4.74 -15.35
CA LYS A 48 -15.04 3.50 -14.64
C LYS A 48 -13.99 3.01 -13.66
N TYR A 49 -12.73 3.39 -13.87
CA TYR A 49 -11.61 2.91 -13.06
C TYR A 49 -10.82 4.07 -12.49
N ALA A 50 -10.46 3.95 -11.21
CA ALA A 50 -9.52 4.81 -10.52
C ALA A 50 -8.38 3.94 -9.99
N SER A 51 -7.13 4.22 -10.40
CA SER A 51 -5.98 3.42 -10.03
C SER A 51 -4.89 4.26 -9.37
N ALA A 52 -4.31 3.73 -8.29
CA ALA A 52 -3.09 4.25 -7.67
C ALA A 52 -1.99 3.19 -7.79
N ARG A 53 -0.77 3.63 -8.09
CA ARG A 53 0.38 2.73 -8.03
C ARG A 53 0.79 2.55 -6.59
N VAL A 54 1.01 1.31 -6.19
CA VAL A 54 1.49 0.98 -4.85
C VAL A 54 2.72 0.08 -4.95
N PHE A 55 3.58 0.17 -3.94
CA PHE A 55 4.70 -0.75 -3.79
C PHE A 55 4.79 -1.24 -2.35
N MET A 56 5.47 -2.36 -2.16
CA MET A 56 5.76 -2.91 -0.84
C MET A 56 7.22 -2.60 -0.49
N ALA A 57 7.42 -1.84 0.58
CA ALA A 57 8.73 -1.56 1.14
C ALA A 57 9.00 -2.48 2.31
N GLU A 58 10.15 -3.15 2.33
CA GLU A 58 10.56 -3.96 3.47
C GLU A 58 10.74 -3.09 4.71
N THR A 59 10.25 -3.58 5.85
CA THR A 59 10.38 -2.87 7.12
C THR A 59 11.77 -3.10 7.72
N ASN A 60 12.38 -2.03 8.24
CA ASN A 60 13.64 -2.15 8.96
C ASN A 60 13.42 -2.63 10.41
N ASP A 61 14.49 -3.07 11.04
CA ASP A 61 14.45 -3.61 12.41
C ASP A 61 13.95 -2.58 13.43
N LYS A 62 14.31 -1.30 13.27
CA LYS A 62 13.83 -0.23 14.14
C LYS A 62 12.30 -0.13 14.13
N PHE A 63 11.70 -0.22 12.96
CA PHE A 63 10.24 -0.20 12.83
C PHE A 63 9.61 -1.45 13.45
N ARG A 64 10.19 -2.64 13.19
CA ARG A 64 9.70 -3.90 13.77
C ARG A 64 9.75 -3.87 15.29
N GLN A 65 10.84 -3.39 15.88
CA GLN A 65 10.98 -3.22 17.33
C GLN A 65 9.95 -2.23 17.89
N ALA A 66 9.72 -1.11 17.22
CA ALA A 66 8.69 -0.15 17.63
C ALA A 66 7.27 -0.76 17.61
N CYS A 67 6.97 -1.63 16.64
CA CYS A 67 5.69 -2.35 16.60
C CYS A 67 5.54 -3.32 17.77
N ILE A 68 6.61 -4.07 18.11
CA ILE A 68 6.65 -4.98 19.26
C ILE A 68 6.41 -4.21 20.56
N GLN A 69 7.17 -3.13 20.78
CA GLN A 69 7.05 -2.29 21.98
C GLN A 69 5.64 -1.70 22.12
N ARG A 70 5.06 -1.20 21.03
CA ARG A 70 3.69 -0.64 21.06
C ARG A 70 2.67 -1.70 21.45
N LYS A 71 2.79 -2.93 20.91
CA LYS A 71 1.88 -4.01 21.25
C LYS A 71 2.05 -4.47 22.71
N GLN A 72 3.28 -4.51 23.21
CA GLN A 72 3.55 -4.77 24.64
C GLN A 72 2.93 -3.70 25.55
N GLN A 73 3.04 -2.43 25.17
CA GLN A 73 2.49 -1.30 25.93
C GLN A 73 0.95 -1.27 25.94
N SER A 74 0.29 -1.80 24.90
CA SER A 74 -1.18 -1.91 24.87
C SER A 74 -1.72 -3.03 25.78
N GLY A 75 -0.85 -3.88 26.32
CA GLY A 75 -1.26 -5.02 27.16
C GLY A 75 -1.86 -6.18 26.36
N ASP A 76 -1.73 -6.16 25.04
CA ASP A 76 -2.24 -7.23 24.18
C ASP A 76 -1.40 -8.49 24.29
N ASP A 77 -2.05 -9.64 24.06
CA ASP A 77 -1.34 -10.92 24.00
C ASP A 77 -0.28 -10.90 22.87
N MET A 78 0.94 -11.27 23.28
CA MET A 78 2.09 -11.35 22.39
C MET A 78 2.29 -12.74 21.77
N THR A 79 1.45 -13.73 22.15
CA THR A 79 1.59 -15.10 21.68
C THR A 79 1.41 -15.15 20.16
N GLY A 80 2.46 -15.58 19.45
CA GLY A 80 2.45 -15.67 17.99
C GLY A 80 2.47 -14.33 17.24
N TYR A 81 2.62 -13.20 17.94
CA TYR A 81 2.72 -11.90 17.27
C TYR A 81 4.01 -11.80 16.43
N MET A 82 3.83 -11.50 15.16
CA MET A 82 4.93 -11.15 14.26
C MET A 82 4.75 -9.70 13.79
N PRO A 83 5.80 -8.86 13.89
CA PRO A 83 5.72 -7.52 13.35
C PRO A 83 5.61 -7.56 11.82
N PRO A 84 5.00 -6.55 11.20
CA PRO A 84 4.87 -6.49 9.74
C PRO A 84 6.23 -6.60 9.05
N SER A 85 6.33 -7.42 8.01
CA SER A 85 7.54 -7.57 7.20
C SER A 85 7.70 -6.48 6.15
N HIS A 86 6.57 -5.92 5.67
CA HIS A 86 6.54 -4.87 4.65
C HIS A 86 5.49 -3.81 4.99
N GLN A 87 5.69 -2.63 4.44
CA GLN A 87 4.70 -1.56 4.39
C GLN A 87 4.25 -1.35 2.95
N MET A 88 2.96 -1.09 2.77
CA MET A 88 2.43 -0.68 1.48
C MET A 88 2.41 0.84 1.41
N GLU A 89 3.02 1.40 0.39
CA GLU A 89 3.11 2.83 0.16
C GLU A 89 2.68 3.18 -1.27
N VAL A 90 2.14 4.39 -1.47
CA VAL A 90 1.82 4.89 -2.80
C VAL A 90 3.11 5.21 -3.56
N SER A 91 3.20 4.76 -4.80
CA SER A 91 4.29 5.10 -5.72
C SER A 91 3.88 6.27 -6.59
N PHE A 92 4.39 7.46 -6.25
CA PHE A 92 4.12 8.67 -7.00
C PHE A 92 4.95 8.75 -8.27
N THR A 93 4.36 9.27 -9.35
CA THR A 93 5.06 9.54 -10.62
C THR A 93 6.13 10.62 -10.46
N GLN A 94 7.07 10.66 -11.38
CA GLN A 94 8.10 11.70 -11.41
C GLN A 94 7.47 13.10 -11.55
N GLU A 95 6.47 13.23 -12.39
CA GLU A 95 5.74 14.48 -12.59
C GLU A 95 5.05 14.96 -11.31
N PHE A 96 4.42 14.03 -10.58
CA PHE A 96 3.82 14.36 -9.28
C PHE A 96 4.88 14.83 -8.28
N ARG A 97 6.03 14.14 -8.22
CA ARG A 97 7.14 14.52 -7.33
C ARG A 97 7.70 15.89 -7.67
N GLN A 98 7.83 16.23 -8.95
CA GLN A 98 8.27 17.56 -9.39
C GLN A 98 7.28 18.64 -8.97
N ARG A 99 5.99 18.45 -9.21
CA ARG A 99 4.93 19.37 -8.74
C ARG A 99 4.94 19.54 -7.23
N ALA A 100 5.13 18.45 -6.48
CA ALA A 100 5.24 18.48 -5.03
C ALA A 100 6.47 19.27 -4.56
N LEU A 101 7.61 19.12 -5.25
CA LEU A 101 8.84 19.89 -4.97
C LEU A 101 8.63 21.39 -5.21
N GLU A 102 8.02 21.75 -6.33
CA GLU A 102 7.71 23.16 -6.67
C GLU A 102 6.73 23.78 -5.65
N ALA A 103 5.69 23.01 -5.26
CA ALA A 103 4.75 23.44 -4.22
C ALA A 103 5.43 23.62 -2.86
N ALA A 104 6.35 22.71 -2.49
CA ALA A 104 7.12 22.80 -1.25
C ALA A 104 8.05 24.03 -1.27
N ARG A 105 8.75 24.28 -2.40
CA ARG A 105 9.57 25.50 -2.59
C ARG A 105 8.73 26.77 -2.41
N LYS A 106 7.61 26.85 -3.11
CA LYS A 106 6.72 28.01 -3.02
C LYS A 106 6.20 28.25 -1.63
N ARG A 107 5.86 27.18 -0.91
CA ARG A 107 5.38 27.24 0.47
C ARG A 107 6.47 27.78 1.40
N LEU A 108 7.69 27.21 1.35
CA LEU A 108 8.81 27.65 2.19
C LEU A 108 9.19 29.11 1.94
N LEU A 109 9.23 29.56 0.68
CA LEU A 109 9.48 30.97 0.36
C LEU A 109 8.35 31.91 0.83
N SER A 110 7.13 31.41 0.95
CA SER A 110 6.01 32.15 1.51
C SER A 110 6.06 32.22 3.05
N GLU A 111 6.50 31.14 3.70
CA GLU A 111 6.69 31.05 5.15
C GLU A 111 7.93 31.82 5.61
N HIS A 112 8.93 31.95 4.74
CA HIS A 112 10.22 32.64 4.97
C HIS A 112 10.46 33.70 3.91
N PRO A 113 9.82 34.89 4.01
CA PRO A 113 9.93 35.96 3.00
C PRO A 113 11.34 36.47 2.79
N GLU A 114 12.23 36.27 3.77
CA GLU A 114 13.66 36.64 3.73
C GLU A 114 14.51 35.65 2.91
N TRP A 115 13.95 34.49 2.56
CA TRP A 115 14.66 33.49 1.76
C TRP A 115 14.48 33.71 0.27
N THR A 116 15.51 33.39 -0.49
CA THR A 116 15.52 33.37 -1.96
C THR A 116 15.57 31.94 -2.48
N GLY A 117 15.39 31.76 -3.79
CA GLY A 117 15.55 30.46 -4.42
C GLY A 117 16.94 29.83 -4.21
N ALA A 118 17.99 30.67 -4.14
CA ALA A 118 19.36 30.22 -3.88
C ALA A 118 19.54 29.71 -2.43
N ASP A 119 18.81 30.28 -1.48
CA ASP A 119 18.87 29.83 -0.10
C ASP A 119 18.35 28.39 0.07
N LEU A 120 17.42 27.94 -0.76
CA LEU A 120 16.93 26.56 -0.75
C LEU A 120 17.92 25.53 -1.33
N GLU A 121 19.04 26.00 -1.94
CA GLU A 121 20.14 25.15 -2.39
C GLU A 121 21.19 24.98 -1.28
N ASP A 122 21.12 25.78 -0.21
CA ASP A 122 21.97 25.62 0.97
C ASP A 122 21.69 24.28 1.65
N PRO A 123 22.72 23.51 2.06
CA PRO A 123 22.56 22.18 2.66
C PRO A 123 21.65 22.12 3.90
N GLU A 124 21.64 23.16 4.75
CA GLU A 124 20.80 23.20 5.94
C GLU A 124 19.33 23.43 5.57
N ARG A 125 19.06 24.44 4.75
CA ARG A 125 17.70 24.79 4.27
C ARG A 125 17.13 23.76 3.28
N ASN A 126 18.01 23.09 2.53
CA ASN A 126 17.63 21.97 1.68
C ASN A 126 17.03 20.81 2.48
N THR A 127 17.40 20.66 3.75
CA THR A 127 16.79 19.67 4.64
C THR A 127 15.30 19.97 4.86
N ASP A 128 14.92 21.23 5.04
CA ASP A 128 13.52 21.62 5.19
C ASP A 128 12.73 21.39 3.91
N LEU A 129 13.32 21.69 2.77
CA LEU A 129 12.74 21.40 1.47
C LEU A 129 12.54 19.89 1.24
N ARG A 130 13.52 19.07 1.59
CA ARG A 130 13.42 17.61 1.52
C ARG A 130 12.33 17.08 2.42
N ASN A 131 12.24 17.56 3.65
CA ASN A 131 11.23 17.15 4.61
C ASN A 131 9.84 17.55 4.11
N ALA A 132 9.67 18.79 3.64
CA ALA A 132 8.42 19.27 3.07
C ALA A 132 7.97 18.47 1.85
N MET A 133 8.91 18.15 0.95
CA MET A 133 8.66 17.28 -0.19
C MET A 133 8.35 15.85 0.25
N TYR A 134 9.12 15.28 1.18
CA TYR A 134 8.93 13.93 1.68
C TYR A 134 7.54 13.76 2.28
N ASP A 135 7.09 14.71 3.09
CA ASP A 135 5.75 14.72 3.66
C ASP A 135 4.66 14.82 2.56
N ALA A 136 4.97 15.54 1.48
CA ALA A 136 4.06 15.66 0.35
C ALA A 136 3.92 14.36 -0.45
N VAL A 137 4.98 13.56 -0.58
CA VAL A 137 4.98 12.33 -1.41
C VAL A 137 4.97 11.04 -0.59
N ARG A 138 4.84 11.10 0.72
CA ARG A 138 4.75 9.91 1.57
C ARG A 138 3.29 9.60 1.85
N CYS A 139 2.88 8.41 1.47
CA CYS A 139 1.52 7.92 1.73
C CYS A 139 1.58 6.43 2.04
N ARG A 140 1.39 6.10 3.32
CA ARG A 140 1.38 4.72 3.81
C ARG A 140 -0.04 4.21 3.88
N LEU A 141 -0.29 3.11 3.18
CA LEU A 141 -1.61 2.51 3.07
C LEU A 141 -1.85 1.35 4.03
N GLY A 142 -0.80 0.75 4.58
CA GLY A 142 -0.97 -0.36 5.47
C GLY A 142 0.28 -1.19 5.68
N SER A 143 0.11 -2.28 6.41
CA SER A 143 1.17 -3.21 6.74
C SER A 143 0.90 -4.57 6.11
N MET A 144 1.96 -5.22 5.63
CA MET A 144 1.90 -6.51 4.98
C MET A 144 2.78 -7.52 5.72
N TYR A 145 2.35 -8.76 5.68
CA TYR A 145 3.04 -9.89 6.29
C TYR A 145 3.48 -10.86 5.19
N CYS A 146 4.77 -11.20 5.17
CA CYS A 146 5.31 -12.20 4.26
C CYS A 146 5.20 -13.57 4.90
N HIS A 147 4.43 -14.46 4.29
CA HIS A 147 4.34 -15.85 4.67
C HIS A 147 5.27 -16.68 3.78
N GLN A 148 6.44 -17.03 4.30
CA GLN A 148 7.27 -18.01 3.64
C GLN A 148 6.62 -19.38 3.83
N ARG A 149 6.26 -20.06 2.74
CA ARG A 149 5.99 -21.48 2.82
C ARG A 149 7.28 -22.13 3.32
N GLN A 150 7.32 -22.58 4.55
CA GLN A 150 8.29 -23.59 4.95
C GLN A 150 8.05 -24.76 3.99
N SER A 151 9.01 -25.02 3.09
CA SER A 151 9.07 -26.29 2.43
C SER A 151 9.31 -27.28 3.56
N SER A 152 8.25 -27.94 4.01
CA SER A 152 8.39 -29.15 4.79
C SER A 152 9.13 -30.12 3.88
N ALA A 153 10.45 -30.24 4.05
CA ALA A 153 11.18 -31.38 3.59
C ALA A 153 10.49 -32.56 4.26
N ALA A 154 9.67 -33.28 3.51
CA ALA A 154 9.09 -34.50 3.96
C ALA A 154 10.25 -35.43 4.36
N PRO A 155 10.25 -36.03 5.57
CA PRO A 155 11.19 -37.10 5.87
C PRO A 155 10.88 -38.23 4.89
N THR A 156 11.87 -38.59 4.10
CA THR A 156 11.86 -39.73 3.19
C THR A 156 11.79 -40.99 4.05
N THR A 157 10.61 -41.48 4.33
CA THR A 157 10.36 -42.86 4.72
C THR A 157 9.17 -43.34 3.93
N ALA A 158 9.45 -44.07 2.87
CA ALA A 158 8.44 -44.90 2.26
C ALA A 158 8.00 -45.98 3.24
N PRO A 159 6.70 -46.27 3.33
CA PRO A 159 6.29 -47.58 2.88
C PRO A 159 4.90 -47.59 2.17
N ALA A 160 4.86 -48.52 1.19
CA ALA A 160 3.74 -49.36 0.77
C ALA A 160 2.37 -48.74 0.45
N ALA A 161 1.98 -48.98 -0.78
CA ALA A 161 0.72 -48.89 -1.50
C ALA A 161 -0.55 -49.21 -0.71
N ALA A 162 -1.59 -48.41 -1.01
CA ALA A 162 -3.00 -48.79 -1.13
C ALA A 162 -3.86 -47.57 -1.59
N PRO A 163 -5.14 -47.73 -2.02
CA PRO A 163 -5.48 -47.53 -3.41
C PRO A 163 -6.20 -46.18 -3.69
N ALA A 164 -6.36 -45.91 -5.00
CA ALA A 164 -6.98 -44.77 -5.60
C ALA A 164 -8.36 -44.37 -5.01
N ALA A 165 -8.49 -43.04 -4.69
CA ALA A 165 -9.77 -42.37 -4.71
C ALA A 165 -9.67 -41.26 -5.76
N GLN A 166 -10.51 -41.35 -6.78
CA GLN A 166 -10.74 -40.37 -7.84
C GLN A 166 -11.38 -39.09 -7.25
N GLY A 167 -10.96 -37.96 -7.76
CA GLY A 167 -11.81 -36.78 -7.83
C GLY A 167 -11.31 -35.56 -7.10
N ALA A 168 -10.48 -34.75 -7.76
CA ALA A 168 -10.57 -33.28 -7.82
C ALA A 168 -9.55 -32.82 -8.86
N GLN A 169 -10.01 -32.46 -10.03
CA GLN A 169 -9.17 -31.83 -11.06
C GLN A 169 -8.81 -30.42 -10.59
N GLY A 170 -7.65 -30.26 -9.97
CA GLY A 170 -7.03 -28.97 -9.75
C GLY A 170 -6.40 -28.48 -11.05
N TRP A 171 -6.80 -27.31 -11.50
CA TRP A 171 -6.17 -26.61 -12.62
C TRP A 171 -4.70 -26.34 -12.31
N THR A 172 -3.79 -26.82 -13.15
CA THR A 172 -2.35 -26.50 -13.10
C THR A 172 -2.03 -25.58 -14.27
N PRO A 173 -1.40 -24.39 -14.03
CA PRO A 173 -0.95 -23.54 -15.14
C PRO A 173 0.13 -24.27 -15.94
N GLN A 174 -0.09 -24.44 -17.24
CA GLN A 174 0.97 -24.78 -18.18
C GLN A 174 1.71 -23.50 -18.57
N ASP A 175 3.06 -23.57 -18.48
CA ASP A 175 3.92 -22.48 -18.90
C ASP A 175 3.63 -22.06 -20.35
N GLY A 176 3.29 -20.80 -20.55
CA GLY A 176 3.18 -20.16 -21.86
C GLY A 176 1.77 -19.86 -22.37
N GLN A 177 0.70 -20.10 -21.62
CA GLN A 177 -0.62 -19.64 -22.03
C GLN A 177 -0.99 -18.30 -21.37
N PRO A 178 -1.50 -17.31 -22.12
CA PRO A 178 -2.04 -16.10 -21.54
C PRO A 178 -3.25 -16.45 -20.67
N PHE A 179 -3.39 -15.73 -19.54
CA PHE A 179 -4.57 -15.83 -18.70
C PHE A 179 -5.83 -15.65 -19.55
N PRO A 180 -6.86 -16.48 -19.37
CA PRO A 180 -8.14 -16.19 -19.98
C PRO A 180 -8.62 -14.81 -19.52
N GLU A 181 -8.91 -13.93 -20.45
CA GLU A 181 -9.58 -12.67 -20.14
C GLU A 181 -10.87 -13.00 -19.39
N ALA A 182 -10.97 -12.51 -18.15
CA ALA A 182 -12.21 -12.59 -17.40
C ALA A 182 -13.26 -11.81 -18.17
N GLU A 183 -14.27 -12.51 -18.69
CA GLU A 183 -15.46 -11.86 -19.22
C GLU A 183 -16.04 -10.96 -18.14
N SER A 184 -16.17 -9.68 -18.45
CA SER A 184 -16.40 -8.58 -17.49
C SER A 184 -17.86 -8.42 -17.06
N ASP A 185 -18.71 -9.44 -17.22
CA ASP A 185 -20.16 -9.27 -17.09
C ASP A 185 -20.80 -9.84 -15.80
N ASP A 186 -20.03 -10.46 -14.89
CA ASP A 186 -20.62 -11.08 -13.69
C ASP A 186 -19.92 -10.67 -12.39
N LEU A 187 -19.84 -9.37 -12.10
CA LEU A 187 -19.64 -8.91 -10.73
C LEU A 187 -20.96 -8.35 -10.20
N PRO A 188 -21.63 -9.06 -9.28
CA PRO A 188 -22.78 -8.50 -8.60
C PRO A 188 -22.28 -7.41 -7.62
N PHE A 189 -22.71 -6.20 -7.86
CA PHE A 189 -22.66 -5.11 -6.88
C PHE A 189 -23.96 -5.09 -6.10
#